data_d2c5bcfb740a20bff68da57da0ec623a
#
_entry.id   d2c5bcfb740a20bff68da57da0ec623a
#
_cell.length_a   1.000
_cell.length_b   1.000
_cell.length_c   1.000
_cell.angle_alpha   90.00
_cell.angle_beta   90.00
_cell.angle_gamma   90.00
#
_symmetry.space_group_name_H-M   'P 1'
#
loop_
_entity.id
_entity.type
_entity.pdbx_description
1 polymer ?
#
loop_
_entity_poly.entity_id
_entity_poly.type
_entity_poly.pdbx_seq_one_letter_code
_entity_poly.pdbx_strand_id
1 'polypeptide(L)'
;MLIASLSAVLAAIVVIRALSRAVTVMGSINFNGMTIVVDAGHGGKDPGARSAAIDEDEINLKTAQKLKVLLESAGAEVIMIRESDVDLAPEGASHVKREDLKKRVEIMNQPQVTLFISIHCNISLDSRVQGSDVYYQKDNPASYQLAQAIQGRLKAVTHSRLKPKTGDIYILKQTQTLGILAEIGFLSNQEDLARLQKEEYLEEIAYALFQGIDDFMKILQ
;
A
#
# COMPACT_ATOMS: atom_id res chain seq x y z
N MET A 1 43.51 -6.31 -18.76
CA MET A 1 42.21 -6.51 -19.46
C MET A 1 41.43 -7.71 -18.95
N LEU A 2 42.02 -8.86 -18.61
CA LEU A 2 41.29 -10.07 -18.16
C LEU A 2 40.55 -9.92 -16.82
N ILE A 3 41.05 -9.13 -15.87
CA ILE A 3 40.41 -8.95 -14.55
C ILE A 3 39.13 -8.12 -14.62
N ALA A 4 39.07 -7.11 -15.50
CA ALA A 4 37.88 -6.29 -15.70
C ALA A 4 36.72 -7.07 -16.36
N SER A 5 37.03 -8.07 -17.19
CA SER A 5 36.01 -8.94 -17.81
C SER A 5 35.41 -9.95 -16.83
N LEU A 6 36.20 -10.45 -15.89
CA LEU A 6 35.74 -11.41 -14.89
C LEU A 6 34.79 -10.77 -13.87
N SER A 7 35.05 -9.53 -13.46
CA SER A 7 34.15 -8.77 -12.57
C SER A 7 32.82 -8.42 -13.21
N ALA A 8 32.82 -8.06 -14.50
CA ALA A 8 31.60 -7.80 -15.25
C ALA A 8 30.73 -9.06 -15.43
N VAL A 9 31.35 -10.21 -15.69
CA VAL A 9 30.64 -11.49 -15.80
C VAL A 9 30.05 -11.90 -14.43
N LEU A 10 30.79 -11.73 -13.34
CA LEU A 10 30.31 -12.04 -12.00
C LEU A 10 29.11 -11.15 -11.61
N ALA A 11 29.19 -9.86 -11.90
CA ALA A 11 28.08 -8.91 -11.69
C ALA A 11 26.84 -9.30 -12.50
N ALA A 12 27.00 -9.67 -13.77
CA ALA A 12 25.91 -10.12 -14.62
C ALA A 12 25.26 -11.41 -14.08
N ILE A 13 26.04 -12.37 -13.60
CA ILE A 13 25.53 -13.60 -12.98
C ILE A 13 24.74 -13.31 -11.70
N VAL A 14 25.20 -12.38 -10.87
CA VAL A 14 24.48 -11.97 -9.64
C VAL A 14 23.15 -11.31 -9.99
N VAL A 15 23.14 -10.39 -10.97
CA VAL A 15 21.90 -9.74 -11.45
C VAL A 15 20.93 -10.76 -12.05
N ILE A 16 21.40 -11.68 -12.91
CA ILE A 16 20.56 -12.73 -13.50
C ILE A 16 19.97 -13.65 -12.42
N ARG A 17 20.75 -14.03 -11.41
CA ARG A 17 20.25 -14.85 -10.30
C ARG A 17 19.26 -14.10 -9.42
N ALA A 18 19.45 -12.80 -9.18
CA ALA A 18 18.51 -11.97 -8.45
C ALA A 18 17.19 -11.82 -9.21
N LEU A 19 17.25 -11.54 -10.52
CA LEU A 19 16.08 -11.50 -11.41
C LEU A 19 15.37 -12.85 -11.49
N SER A 20 16.10 -13.97 -11.64
CA SER A 20 15.52 -15.31 -11.68
C SER A 20 14.83 -15.67 -10.37
N ARG A 21 15.41 -15.30 -9.21
CA ARG A 21 14.75 -15.48 -7.90
C ARG A 21 13.49 -14.63 -7.77
N ALA A 22 13.53 -13.38 -8.19
CA ALA A 22 12.36 -12.50 -8.18
C ALA A 22 11.23 -13.06 -9.07
N VAL A 23 11.55 -13.49 -10.29
CA VAL A 23 10.60 -14.15 -11.20
C VAL A 23 10.06 -15.46 -10.62
N THR A 24 10.89 -16.28 -9.97
CA THR A 24 10.44 -17.54 -9.36
C THR A 24 9.53 -17.28 -8.16
N VAL A 25 9.83 -16.29 -7.33
CA VAL A 25 8.97 -15.91 -6.18
C VAL A 25 7.64 -15.35 -6.67
N MET A 26 7.64 -14.49 -7.70
CA MET A 26 6.39 -13.98 -8.29
C MET A 26 5.57 -15.09 -8.97
N GLY A 27 6.21 -16.08 -9.60
CA GLY A 27 5.51 -17.21 -10.22
C GLY A 27 4.86 -18.20 -9.25
N SER A 28 5.16 -18.10 -7.93
CA SER A 28 4.52 -18.91 -6.89
C SER A 28 3.31 -18.22 -6.24
N ILE A 29 3.19 -16.89 -6.39
CA ILE A 29 2.08 -16.09 -5.84
C ILE A 29 0.94 -16.11 -6.83
N ASN A 30 -0.25 -16.51 -6.37
CA ASN A 30 -1.42 -16.66 -7.21
C ASN A 30 -2.65 -16.07 -6.52
N PHE A 31 -3.19 -15.01 -7.11
CA PHE A 31 -4.41 -14.34 -6.67
C PHE A 31 -5.59 -14.52 -7.65
N ASN A 32 -5.56 -15.57 -8.48
CA ASN A 32 -6.65 -15.87 -9.40
C ASN A 32 -7.99 -16.01 -8.65
N GLY A 33 -9.03 -15.37 -9.19
CA GLY A 33 -10.36 -15.37 -8.59
C GLY A 33 -10.54 -14.39 -7.42
N MET A 34 -9.52 -13.60 -7.09
CA MET A 34 -9.63 -12.51 -6.12
C MET A 34 -9.87 -11.18 -6.82
N THR A 35 -10.83 -10.41 -6.33
CA THR A 35 -11.01 -8.99 -6.67
C THR A 35 -10.51 -8.16 -5.49
N ILE A 36 -9.46 -7.38 -5.69
CA ILE A 36 -8.79 -6.58 -4.67
C ILE A 36 -9.00 -5.11 -4.95
N VAL A 37 -9.58 -4.38 -3.99
CA VAL A 37 -9.67 -2.91 -4.07
C VAL A 37 -8.37 -2.30 -3.55
N VAL A 38 -7.75 -1.44 -4.36
CA VAL A 38 -6.62 -0.60 -3.96
C VAL A 38 -7.09 0.84 -3.89
N ASP A 39 -7.09 1.39 -2.69
CA ASP A 39 -7.49 2.75 -2.39
C ASP A 39 -6.26 3.64 -2.19
N ALA A 40 -6.02 4.53 -3.14
CA ALA A 40 -5.09 5.64 -2.94
C ALA A 40 -5.81 6.73 -2.14
N GLY A 41 -5.49 6.86 -0.85
CA GLY A 41 -6.13 7.83 0.03
C GLY A 41 -6.06 9.26 -0.49
N HIS A 42 -7.07 10.08 -0.13
CA HIS A 42 -7.19 11.47 -0.57
C HIS A 42 -7.34 11.66 -2.10
N GLY A 43 -7.04 12.84 -2.61
CA GLY A 43 -7.09 13.21 -4.04
C GLY A 43 -8.04 14.38 -4.33
N GLY A 44 -7.83 15.05 -5.45
CA GLY A 44 -8.62 16.17 -5.90
C GLY A 44 -8.54 17.38 -4.96
N LYS A 45 -9.64 17.69 -4.28
CA LYS A 45 -9.69 18.82 -3.32
C LYS A 45 -9.10 18.51 -1.95
N ASP A 46 -8.86 17.24 -1.64
CA ASP A 46 -8.26 16.78 -0.38
C ASP A 46 -6.83 16.25 -0.63
N PRO A 47 -5.80 17.06 -0.50
CA PRO A 47 -4.42 16.62 -0.72
C PRO A 47 -3.87 15.72 0.42
N GLY A 48 -4.65 15.52 1.50
CA GLY A 48 -4.17 14.85 2.70
C GLY A 48 -3.18 15.71 3.50
N ALA A 49 -2.22 15.06 4.13
CA ALA A 49 -1.13 15.73 4.82
C ALA A 49 -0.19 16.41 3.81
N ARG A 50 0.21 17.64 4.12
CA ARG A 50 1.08 18.46 3.26
C ARG A 50 2.47 18.57 3.82
N SER A 51 3.45 18.41 2.96
CA SER A 51 4.83 18.81 3.23
C SER A 51 5.27 19.92 2.27
N ALA A 52 6.44 20.51 2.52
CA ALA A 52 6.99 21.50 1.60
C ALA A 52 7.41 20.92 0.23
N ALA A 53 7.54 19.59 0.13
CA ALA A 53 8.10 18.92 -1.03
C ALA A 53 7.08 18.11 -1.85
N ILE A 54 6.07 17.51 -1.19
CA ILE A 54 5.10 16.63 -1.83
C ILE A 54 3.86 16.50 -0.94
N ASP A 55 2.69 16.37 -1.54
CA ASP A 55 1.43 16.10 -0.86
C ASP A 55 1.19 14.58 -0.70
N GLU A 56 0.43 14.19 0.30
CA GLU A 56 0.16 12.80 0.63
C GLU A 56 -0.53 12.04 -0.50
N ASP A 57 -1.52 12.66 -1.13
CA ASP A 57 -2.32 12.06 -2.19
C ASP A 57 -1.51 11.64 -3.42
N GLU A 58 -0.43 12.36 -3.74
CA GLU A 58 0.49 12.00 -4.83
C GLU A 58 1.29 10.74 -4.50
N ILE A 59 1.81 10.63 -3.27
CA ILE A 59 2.55 9.45 -2.80
C ILE A 59 1.63 8.22 -2.79
N ASN A 60 0.42 8.40 -2.25
CA ASN A 60 -0.58 7.34 -2.17
C ASN A 60 -0.93 6.80 -3.56
N LEU A 61 -1.16 7.69 -4.54
CA LEU A 61 -1.49 7.30 -5.91
C LEU A 61 -0.34 6.53 -6.59
N LYS A 62 0.88 7.04 -6.50
CA LYS A 62 2.07 6.37 -7.06
C LYS A 62 2.27 4.97 -6.47
N THR A 63 2.16 4.84 -5.16
CA THR A 63 2.30 3.54 -4.47
C THR A 63 1.18 2.58 -4.87
N ALA A 64 -0.07 3.06 -4.93
CA ALA A 64 -1.23 2.27 -5.32
C ALA A 64 -1.12 1.75 -6.76
N GLN A 65 -0.66 2.57 -7.70
CA GLN A 65 -0.44 2.17 -9.09
C GLN A 65 0.64 1.06 -9.20
N LYS A 66 1.72 1.15 -8.42
CA LYS A 66 2.75 0.11 -8.36
C LYS A 66 2.21 -1.20 -7.76
N LEU A 67 1.40 -1.11 -6.71
CA LEU A 67 0.75 -2.27 -6.11
C LEU A 67 -0.24 -2.94 -7.08
N LYS A 68 -1.04 -2.16 -7.82
CA LYS A 68 -1.93 -2.66 -8.88
C LYS A 68 -1.19 -3.57 -9.85
N VAL A 69 -0.07 -3.10 -10.40
CA VAL A 69 0.72 -3.87 -11.38
C VAL A 69 1.17 -5.21 -10.81
N LEU A 70 1.62 -5.25 -9.54
CA LEU A 70 2.04 -6.48 -8.88
C LEU A 70 0.87 -7.45 -8.68
N LEU A 71 -0.27 -6.97 -8.22
CA LEU A 71 -1.47 -7.78 -7.98
C LEU A 71 -2.02 -8.37 -9.28
N GLU A 72 -2.14 -7.56 -10.34
CA GLU A 72 -2.58 -8.00 -11.66
C GLU A 72 -1.62 -9.03 -12.26
N SER A 73 -0.30 -8.85 -12.10
CA SER A 73 0.70 -9.82 -12.55
C SER A 73 0.60 -11.18 -11.86
N ALA A 74 0.01 -11.23 -10.65
CA ALA A 74 -0.27 -12.44 -9.90
C ALA A 74 -1.70 -12.98 -10.11
N GLY A 75 -2.47 -12.41 -11.03
CA GLY A 75 -3.78 -12.90 -11.45
C GLY A 75 -4.98 -12.32 -10.70
N ALA A 76 -4.80 -11.31 -9.84
CA ALA A 76 -5.92 -10.61 -9.23
C ALA A 76 -6.64 -9.72 -10.23
N GLU A 77 -7.96 -9.59 -10.07
CA GLU A 77 -8.72 -8.45 -10.59
C GLU A 77 -8.52 -7.26 -9.62
N VAL A 78 -8.07 -6.11 -10.12
CA VAL A 78 -7.82 -4.94 -9.28
C VAL A 78 -8.78 -3.81 -9.60
N ILE A 79 -9.48 -3.33 -8.57
CA ILE A 79 -10.31 -2.13 -8.64
C ILE A 79 -9.55 -0.99 -7.95
N MET A 80 -9.08 -0.02 -8.74
CA MET A 80 -8.53 1.23 -8.19
C MET A 80 -9.67 2.16 -7.83
N ILE A 81 -9.65 2.73 -6.60
CA ILE A 81 -10.62 3.76 -6.21
C ILE A 81 -10.45 5.02 -7.06
N ARG A 82 -9.22 5.40 -7.35
CA ARG A 82 -8.86 6.47 -8.29
C ARG A 82 -7.57 6.11 -9.02
N GLU A 83 -7.45 6.53 -10.26
CA GLU A 83 -6.26 6.33 -11.11
C GLU A 83 -5.55 7.65 -11.46
N SER A 84 -6.12 8.78 -11.00
CA SER A 84 -5.59 10.13 -11.18
C SER A 84 -5.84 10.97 -9.93
N ASP A 85 -5.42 12.24 -9.95
CA ASP A 85 -5.69 13.18 -8.87
C ASP A 85 -7.12 13.71 -8.96
N VAL A 86 -8.06 12.94 -8.39
CA VAL A 86 -9.50 13.26 -8.31
C VAL A 86 -10.07 12.80 -6.99
N ASP A 87 -11.12 13.48 -6.51
CA ASP A 87 -12.04 12.98 -5.50
C ASP A 87 -13.28 12.33 -6.15
N LEU A 88 -14.01 11.51 -5.41
CA LEU A 88 -15.19 10.80 -5.90
C LEU A 88 -16.51 11.51 -5.54
N ALA A 89 -16.43 12.69 -4.93
CA ALA A 89 -17.61 13.43 -4.56
C ALA A 89 -18.38 13.90 -5.82
N PRO A 90 -19.72 13.85 -5.83
CA PRO A 90 -20.51 14.40 -6.92
C PRO A 90 -20.21 15.91 -7.11
N GLU A 91 -20.28 16.36 -8.36
CA GLU A 91 -20.15 17.79 -8.64
C GLU A 91 -21.20 18.60 -7.85
N GLY A 92 -20.76 19.70 -7.23
CA GLY A 92 -21.61 20.55 -6.39
C GLY A 92 -21.88 20.01 -4.98
N ALA A 93 -21.23 18.91 -4.56
CA ALA A 93 -21.40 18.39 -3.20
C ALA A 93 -21.04 19.44 -2.13
N SER A 94 -21.95 19.65 -1.17
CA SER A 94 -21.74 20.59 -0.04
C SER A 94 -20.71 20.09 0.97
N HIS A 95 -20.48 18.77 1.04
CA HIS A 95 -19.56 18.10 1.96
C HIS A 95 -18.66 17.13 1.19
N VAL A 96 -17.76 17.65 0.35
CA VAL A 96 -16.91 16.88 -0.58
C VAL A 96 -16.24 15.69 0.11
N LYS A 97 -15.51 15.91 1.19
CA LYS A 97 -14.79 14.82 1.90
C LYS A 97 -15.70 13.68 2.38
N ARG A 98 -16.90 14.04 2.89
CA ARG A 98 -17.85 13.03 3.37
C ARG A 98 -18.42 12.20 2.21
N GLU A 99 -18.76 12.84 1.11
CA GLU A 99 -19.32 12.15 -0.06
C GLU A 99 -18.25 11.29 -0.76
N ASP A 100 -17.00 11.78 -0.83
CA ASP A 100 -15.85 10.99 -1.29
C ASP A 100 -15.68 9.71 -0.47
N LEU A 101 -15.60 9.82 0.86
CA LEU A 101 -15.46 8.66 1.75
C LEU A 101 -16.62 7.66 1.62
N LYS A 102 -17.85 8.12 1.43
CA LYS A 102 -18.99 7.23 1.18
C LYS A 102 -18.83 6.45 -0.11
N LYS A 103 -18.38 7.11 -1.19
CA LYS A 103 -18.15 6.45 -2.48
C LYS A 103 -17.04 5.40 -2.40
N ARG A 104 -15.96 5.68 -1.67
CA ARG A 104 -14.91 4.69 -1.41
C ARG A 104 -15.48 3.45 -0.72
N VAL A 105 -16.28 3.64 0.34
CA VAL A 105 -16.96 2.53 1.06
C VAL A 105 -17.92 1.77 0.16
N GLU A 106 -18.70 2.45 -0.69
CA GLU A 106 -19.58 1.79 -1.67
C GLU A 106 -18.81 0.86 -2.62
N ILE A 107 -17.65 1.31 -3.12
CA ILE A 107 -16.79 0.49 -4.00
C ILE A 107 -16.18 -0.69 -3.23
N MET A 108 -15.66 -0.44 -2.03
CA MET A 108 -15.06 -1.49 -1.18
C MET A 108 -16.06 -2.58 -0.79
N ASN A 109 -17.35 -2.24 -0.67
CA ASN A 109 -18.42 -3.17 -0.28
C ASN A 109 -19.11 -3.86 -1.46
N GLN A 110 -18.60 -3.74 -2.69
CA GLN A 110 -19.16 -4.47 -3.82
C GLN A 110 -19.04 -5.99 -3.60
N PRO A 111 -20.07 -6.79 -3.97
CA PRO A 111 -20.16 -8.21 -3.61
C PRO A 111 -18.98 -9.08 -4.11
N GLN A 112 -18.33 -8.68 -5.21
CA GLN A 112 -17.18 -9.39 -5.78
C GLN A 112 -15.87 -9.11 -5.05
N VAL A 113 -15.79 -8.05 -4.22
CA VAL A 113 -14.54 -7.64 -3.57
C VAL A 113 -14.15 -8.62 -2.48
N THR A 114 -12.96 -9.19 -2.62
CA THR A 114 -12.38 -10.14 -1.65
C THR A 114 -11.77 -9.40 -0.46
N LEU A 115 -10.96 -8.38 -0.74
CA LEU A 115 -10.37 -7.50 0.27
C LEU A 115 -10.02 -6.13 -0.28
N PHE A 116 -9.77 -5.17 0.61
CA PHE A 116 -9.25 -3.85 0.22
C PHE A 116 -7.98 -3.47 0.99
N ILE A 117 -7.13 -2.69 0.33
CA ILE A 117 -5.95 -2.05 0.90
C ILE A 117 -6.06 -0.56 0.66
N SER A 118 -6.19 0.23 1.73
CA SER A 118 -6.14 1.70 1.66
C SER A 118 -4.73 2.18 2.02
N ILE A 119 -4.15 3.02 1.18
CA ILE A 119 -2.75 3.48 1.29
C ILE A 119 -2.76 4.96 1.63
N HIS A 120 -2.05 5.32 2.69
CA HIS A 120 -1.94 6.65 3.26
C HIS A 120 -0.51 6.96 3.71
N CYS A 121 -0.23 8.25 3.98
CA CYS A 121 0.93 8.70 4.72
C CYS A 121 0.49 9.42 5.99
N ASN A 122 1.16 9.13 7.08
CA ASN A 122 0.83 9.66 8.39
C ASN A 122 1.50 11.03 8.67
N ILE A 123 1.03 11.69 9.71
CA ILE A 123 1.64 12.87 10.30
C ILE A 123 1.61 12.74 11.82
N SER A 124 2.70 13.13 12.49
CA SER A 124 2.82 13.12 13.94
C SER A 124 3.31 14.48 14.46
N LEU A 125 2.83 14.88 15.65
CA LEU A 125 3.37 16.04 16.37
C LEU A 125 4.82 15.78 16.85
N ASP A 126 5.19 14.51 17.07
CA ASP A 126 6.57 14.12 17.35
C ASP A 126 7.24 13.69 16.03
N SER A 127 8.10 14.53 15.49
CA SER A 127 8.83 14.28 14.24
C SER A 127 9.84 13.12 14.32
N ARG A 128 10.07 12.54 15.50
CA ARG A 128 10.91 11.33 15.67
C ARG A 128 10.15 10.04 15.35
N VAL A 129 8.82 10.08 15.29
CA VAL A 129 8.00 8.93 14.87
C VAL A 129 8.21 8.69 13.38
N GLN A 130 8.53 7.45 13.02
CA GLN A 130 8.86 7.07 11.65
C GLN A 130 8.40 5.65 11.30
N GLY A 131 8.38 5.34 10.02
CA GLY A 131 8.07 4.04 9.45
C GLY A 131 6.56 3.80 9.28
N SER A 132 6.18 2.56 8.97
CA SER A 132 4.79 2.20 8.69
C SER A 132 3.94 2.02 9.94
N ASP A 133 2.63 2.28 9.80
CA ASP A 133 1.64 2.10 10.85
C ASP A 133 0.34 1.54 10.23
N VAL A 134 -0.01 0.29 10.53
CA VAL A 134 -1.14 -0.39 9.88
C VAL A 134 -2.34 -0.44 10.82
N TYR A 135 -3.49 0.00 10.30
CA TYR A 135 -4.77 -0.01 10.99
C TYR A 135 -5.68 -1.10 10.44
N TYR A 136 -6.41 -1.78 11.34
CA TYR A 136 -7.34 -2.85 11.00
C TYR A 136 -8.75 -2.59 11.53
N GLN A 137 -9.73 -3.31 10.99
CA GLN A 137 -11.13 -3.21 11.39
C GLN A 137 -11.30 -3.78 12.81
N LYS A 138 -11.91 -2.98 13.70
CA LYS A 138 -12.18 -3.40 15.05
C LYS A 138 -13.05 -4.66 15.09
N ASP A 139 -12.77 -5.55 16.01
CA ASP A 139 -13.49 -6.81 16.23
C ASP A 139 -13.50 -7.77 15.02
N ASN A 140 -12.53 -7.60 14.09
CA ASN A 140 -12.33 -8.45 12.90
C ASN A 140 -10.98 -9.18 12.98
N PRO A 141 -10.94 -10.47 13.42
CA PRO A 141 -9.70 -11.23 13.54
C PRO A 141 -8.95 -11.42 12.20
N ALA A 142 -9.67 -11.57 11.08
CA ALA A 142 -9.06 -11.72 9.77
C ALA A 142 -8.37 -10.41 9.33
N SER A 143 -9.00 -9.25 9.57
CA SER A 143 -8.38 -7.95 9.32
C SER A 143 -7.12 -7.74 10.19
N TYR A 144 -7.13 -8.19 11.44
CA TYR A 144 -5.94 -8.17 12.29
C TYR A 144 -4.81 -9.04 11.74
N GLN A 145 -5.11 -10.27 11.26
CA GLN A 145 -4.12 -11.16 10.65
C GLN A 145 -3.54 -10.56 9.38
N LEU A 146 -4.38 -9.98 8.51
CA LEU A 146 -3.93 -9.26 7.31
C LEU A 146 -3.01 -8.09 7.69
N ALA A 147 -3.40 -7.29 8.69
CA ALA A 147 -2.60 -6.18 9.18
C ALA A 147 -1.25 -6.64 9.76
N GLN A 148 -1.21 -7.78 10.47
CA GLN A 148 0.03 -8.33 10.99
C GLN A 148 0.99 -8.77 9.87
N ALA A 149 0.48 -9.46 8.85
CA ALA A 149 1.26 -9.90 7.71
C ALA A 149 1.84 -8.71 6.94
N ILE A 150 1.01 -7.71 6.63
CA ILE A 150 1.42 -6.49 5.93
C ILE A 150 2.43 -5.68 6.77
N GLN A 151 2.14 -5.41 8.05
CA GLN A 151 3.06 -4.69 8.92
C GLN A 151 4.40 -5.41 9.08
N GLY A 152 4.38 -6.75 9.09
CA GLY A 152 5.59 -7.56 9.15
C GLY A 152 6.51 -7.30 7.95
N ARG A 153 5.96 -7.24 6.74
CA ARG A 153 6.69 -6.94 5.51
C ARG A 153 7.13 -5.47 5.44
N LEU A 154 6.23 -4.55 5.75
CA LEU A 154 6.53 -3.12 5.77
C LEU A 154 7.65 -2.77 6.75
N LYS A 155 7.72 -3.42 7.92
CA LYS A 155 8.82 -3.21 8.89
C LYS A 155 10.20 -3.43 8.31
N ALA A 156 10.37 -4.40 7.43
CA ALA A 156 11.66 -4.69 6.81
C ALA A 156 12.15 -3.54 5.92
N VAL A 157 11.21 -2.80 5.32
CA VAL A 157 11.47 -1.66 4.42
C VAL A 157 11.50 -0.34 5.18
N THR A 158 10.52 -0.11 6.06
CA THR A 158 10.31 1.18 6.73
C THR A 158 11.03 1.31 8.07
N HIS A 159 11.61 0.21 8.58
CA HIS A 159 12.21 0.14 9.92
C HIS A 159 11.25 0.49 11.07
N SER A 160 9.93 0.42 10.83
CA SER A 160 8.91 0.70 11.82
C SER A 160 9.03 -0.20 13.05
N ARG A 161 8.79 0.37 14.23
CA ARG A 161 8.64 -0.36 15.50
C ARG A 161 7.19 -0.50 15.94
N LEU A 162 6.25 0.07 15.19
CA LEU A 162 4.84 0.08 15.52
C LEU A 162 4.22 -1.31 15.29
N LYS A 163 3.09 -1.53 15.95
CA LYS A 163 2.28 -2.76 15.80
C LYS A 163 0.94 -2.39 15.20
N PRO A 164 0.28 -3.29 14.46
CA PRO A 164 -1.07 -3.05 13.98
C PRO A 164 -2.00 -2.65 15.11
N LYS A 165 -2.88 -1.69 14.84
CA LYS A 165 -3.83 -1.15 15.82
C LYS A 165 -5.17 -0.81 15.19
N THR A 166 -6.18 -0.62 16.01
CA THR A 166 -7.47 -0.04 15.58
C THR A 166 -7.43 1.49 15.70
N GLY A 167 -8.30 2.16 14.94
CA GLY A 167 -8.43 3.61 14.98
C GLY A 167 -9.84 4.06 14.64
N ASP A 168 -10.16 5.32 14.92
CA ASP A 168 -11.43 5.94 14.54
C ASP A 168 -11.40 6.39 13.07
N ILE A 169 -11.24 5.41 12.16
CA ILE A 169 -11.09 5.62 10.72
C ILE A 169 -12.40 5.24 10.02
N TYR A 170 -12.99 6.20 9.30
CA TYR A 170 -14.32 6.06 8.70
C TYR A 170 -14.42 4.84 7.80
N ILE A 171 -13.51 4.65 6.87
CA ILE A 171 -13.55 3.51 5.91
C ILE A 171 -13.45 2.16 6.62
N LEU A 172 -12.62 2.04 7.66
CA LEU A 172 -12.49 0.79 8.44
C LEU A 172 -13.74 0.48 9.26
N LYS A 173 -14.48 1.52 9.68
CA LYS A 173 -15.72 1.37 10.46
C LYS A 173 -16.94 1.07 9.61
N GLN A 174 -17.00 1.58 8.38
CA GLN A 174 -18.17 1.50 7.51
C GLN A 174 -18.06 0.37 6.48
N THR A 175 -16.86 -0.11 6.19
CA THR A 175 -16.65 -1.20 5.23
C THR A 175 -16.83 -2.56 5.92
N GLN A 176 -17.65 -3.43 5.30
CA GLN A 176 -17.88 -4.81 5.75
C GLN A 176 -16.87 -5.79 5.13
N THR A 177 -16.43 -5.50 3.92
CA THR A 177 -15.38 -6.25 3.25
C THR A 177 -14.09 -6.22 4.07
N LEU A 178 -13.39 -7.35 4.13
CA LEU A 178 -12.09 -7.48 4.78
C LEU A 178 -11.08 -6.46 4.24
N GLY A 179 -10.37 -5.75 5.11
CA GLY A 179 -9.32 -4.85 4.65
C GLY A 179 -8.57 -4.14 5.76
N ILE A 180 -7.62 -3.32 5.35
CA ILE A 180 -6.75 -2.52 6.21
C ILE A 180 -6.51 -1.13 5.63
N LEU A 181 -6.00 -0.23 6.49
CA LEU A 181 -5.37 1.01 6.07
C LEU A 181 -3.89 0.97 6.47
N ALA A 182 -3.01 1.20 5.50
CA ALA A 182 -1.58 1.25 5.69
C ALA A 182 -1.06 2.68 5.57
N GLU A 183 -0.58 3.23 6.68
CA GLU A 183 0.24 4.43 6.70
C GLU A 183 1.67 4.01 6.38
N ILE A 184 2.18 4.38 5.21
CA ILE A 184 3.45 3.85 4.67
C ILE A 184 4.69 4.62 5.12
N GLY A 185 4.50 5.71 5.87
CA GLY A 185 5.55 6.53 6.47
C GLY A 185 4.97 7.82 7.03
N PHE A 186 5.78 8.62 7.72
CA PHE A 186 5.37 9.88 8.35
C PHE A 186 5.95 11.08 7.59
N LEU A 187 5.09 11.90 6.98
CA LEU A 187 5.51 13.15 6.30
C LEU A 187 6.11 14.18 7.24
N SER A 188 5.84 14.07 8.54
CA SER A 188 6.45 14.89 9.60
C SER A 188 7.87 14.46 9.97
N ASN A 189 8.32 13.28 9.55
CA ASN A 189 9.67 12.77 9.76
C ASN A 189 10.53 13.04 8.53
N GLN A 190 11.71 13.66 8.72
CA GLN A 190 12.57 14.06 7.59
C GLN A 190 13.14 12.86 6.83
N GLU A 191 13.44 11.75 7.51
CA GLU A 191 13.99 10.55 6.88
C GLU A 191 12.91 9.84 6.05
N ASP A 192 11.70 9.64 6.61
CA ASP A 192 10.57 9.08 5.87
C ASP A 192 10.21 9.96 4.66
N LEU A 193 10.10 11.28 4.84
CA LEU A 193 9.80 12.21 3.77
C LEU A 193 10.82 12.14 2.63
N ALA A 194 12.12 12.09 2.97
CA ALA A 194 13.19 11.98 1.96
C ALA A 194 13.15 10.65 1.19
N ARG A 195 12.67 9.58 1.82
CA ARG A 195 12.52 8.25 1.20
C ARG A 195 11.25 8.16 0.36
N LEU A 196 10.11 8.68 0.86
CA LEU A 196 8.81 8.66 0.20
C LEU A 196 8.78 9.45 -1.12
N GLN A 197 9.73 10.33 -1.37
CA GLN A 197 9.91 11.03 -2.64
C GLN A 197 10.64 10.21 -3.72
N LYS A 198 11.17 9.02 -3.36
CA LYS A 198 11.96 8.18 -4.28
C LYS A 198 11.09 7.09 -4.87
N GLU A 199 11.06 7.00 -6.20
CA GLU A 199 10.28 6.00 -6.91
C GLU A 199 10.67 4.57 -6.52
N GLU A 200 11.95 4.28 -6.34
CA GLU A 200 12.46 2.98 -5.92
C GLU A 200 11.95 2.58 -4.54
N TYR A 201 11.84 3.56 -3.61
CA TYR A 201 11.29 3.29 -2.29
C TYR A 201 9.79 2.99 -2.32
N LEU A 202 9.03 3.67 -3.17
CA LEU A 202 7.60 3.37 -3.37
C LEU A 202 7.40 1.98 -4.00
N GLU A 203 8.34 1.52 -4.84
CA GLU A 203 8.36 0.15 -5.37
C GLU A 203 8.61 -0.88 -4.27
N GLU A 204 9.56 -0.63 -3.38
CA GLU A 204 9.82 -1.48 -2.21
C GLU A 204 8.59 -1.57 -1.28
N ILE A 205 7.92 -0.45 -1.03
CA ILE A 205 6.68 -0.39 -0.25
C ILE A 205 5.56 -1.19 -0.92
N ALA A 206 5.32 -0.97 -2.22
CA ALA A 206 4.30 -1.70 -2.97
C ALA A 206 4.57 -3.22 -2.96
N TYR A 207 5.84 -3.62 -3.11
CA TYR A 207 6.22 -5.02 -3.04
C TYR A 207 6.05 -5.61 -1.64
N ALA A 208 6.32 -4.84 -0.58
CA ALA A 208 6.07 -5.27 0.80
C ALA A 208 4.56 -5.46 1.09
N LEU A 209 3.71 -4.56 0.58
CA LEU A 209 2.25 -4.71 0.65
C LEU A 209 1.79 -5.98 -0.08
N PHE A 210 2.26 -6.19 -1.31
CA PHE A 210 1.99 -7.38 -2.12
C PHE A 210 2.38 -8.68 -1.41
N GLN A 211 3.60 -8.75 -0.85
CA GLN A 211 4.07 -9.90 -0.08
C GLN A 211 3.25 -10.11 1.19
N GLY A 212 2.81 -9.04 1.86
CA GLY A 212 1.97 -9.14 3.05
C GLY A 212 0.59 -9.74 2.75
N ILE A 213 0.01 -9.43 1.58
CA ILE A 213 -1.23 -10.05 1.12
C ILE A 213 -1.00 -11.55 0.84
N ASP A 214 0.09 -11.93 0.18
CA ASP A 214 0.45 -13.33 -0.08
C ASP A 214 0.66 -14.13 1.22
N ASP A 215 1.38 -13.56 2.19
CA ASP A 215 1.57 -14.19 3.50
C ASP A 215 0.23 -14.43 4.22
N PHE A 216 -0.69 -13.45 4.15
CA PHE A 216 -2.02 -13.59 4.72
C PHE A 216 -2.82 -14.70 4.02
N MET A 217 -2.79 -14.77 2.69
CA MET A 217 -3.50 -15.81 1.94
C MET A 217 -3.00 -17.22 2.27
N LYS A 218 -1.71 -17.38 2.58
CA LYS A 218 -1.14 -18.65 3.04
C LYS A 218 -1.59 -19.08 4.44
N ILE A 219 -1.98 -18.12 5.30
CA ILE A 219 -2.54 -18.41 6.62
C ILE A 219 -3.97 -18.98 6.51
N LEU A 220 -4.70 -18.64 5.44
CA LEU A 220 -6.08 -19.07 5.22
C LEU A 220 -6.20 -20.47 4.58
N GLN A 221 -5.12 -21.01 4.05
CA GLN A 221 -5.03 -22.35 3.46
C GLN A 221 -4.72 -23.42 4.49
#